data_231711f9aef12ba240ec0eb2702cc390
#
_entry.id   231711f9aef12ba240ec0eb2702cc390
#
_cell.length_a   1.000
_cell.length_b   1.000
_cell.length_c   1.000
_cell.angle_alpha   90.00
_cell.angle_beta   90.00
_cell.angle_gamma   90.00
#
_symmetry.space_group_name_H-M   'P 1'
#
loop_
_entity.id
_entity.type
_entity.pdbx_description
1 polymer ?
#
loop_
_entity_poly.entity_id
_entity_poly.type
_entity_poly.pdbx_seq_one_letter_code
_entity_poly.pdbx_strand_id
1 'polypeptide(L)'
;DAKVDLPNVRSVLFKEQESTFLVGMAAALSSKSGKVGFIGGMESPLMRRYQCGYEQGVKYAKPSVEVIAEMTGTTPAAWSDPAAGTRLALAQFARGVDVVYTAAGATGVGVIQAAKEKGKLAIGSTNKGADPDTIITSTVKRVDAAVFQSFVSVVQEKWKSGEFQVGLAEGAVDWTPEDYNKKLISREMWTKIDDAKGDIISGKIPVHDYLTTNSCKR
;
A
#
# COMPACT_ATOMS: atom_id res chain seq x y z
N ASP A 1 15.21 -0.46 2.03
CA ASP A 1 14.44 -1.65 2.42
C ASP A 1 15.32 -2.90 2.67
N ALA A 2 16.62 -2.72 2.81
CA ALA A 2 17.53 -3.79 3.20
C ALA A 2 18.33 -3.37 4.42
N LYS A 3 18.55 -4.31 5.33
CA LYS A 3 19.42 -4.10 6.47
C LYS A 3 20.86 -4.30 6.03
N VAL A 4 21.72 -3.33 6.34
CA VAL A 4 23.16 -3.40 6.13
C VAL A 4 23.84 -3.09 7.45
N ASP A 5 24.56 -4.06 7.98
CA ASP A 5 25.24 -3.95 9.29
C ASP A 5 26.70 -3.51 9.08
N LEU A 6 26.88 -2.21 8.89
CA LEU A 6 28.19 -1.57 8.77
C LEU A 6 28.24 -0.30 9.62
N PRO A 7 29.38 0.06 10.22
CA PRO A 7 29.49 1.16 11.18
C PRO A 7 29.23 2.56 10.56
N ASN A 8 29.28 2.67 9.24
CA ASN A 8 29.05 3.90 8.49
C ASN A 8 27.79 3.86 7.63
N VAL A 9 26.88 2.90 7.88
CA VAL A 9 25.62 2.76 7.11
C VAL A 9 24.42 2.96 8.02
N ARG A 10 23.46 3.76 7.56
CA ARG A 10 22.11 3.86 8.13
C ARG A 10 21.14 3.16 7.21
N SER A 11 20.51 2.09 7.68
CA SER A 11 19.43 1.39 6.98
C SER A 11 18.09 1.97 7.42
N VAL A 12 17.35 2.56 6.48
CA VAL A 12 15.99 3.05 6.75
C VAL A 12 14.98 2.03 6.23
N LEU A 13 14.17 1.49 7.13
CA LEU A 13 13.11 0.52 6.85
C LEU A 13 11.76 1.18 7.06
N PHE A 14 10.87 1.02 6.11
CA PHE A 14 9.54 1.63 6.16
C PHE A 14 8.52 0.63 6.70
N LYS A 15 7.56 1.11 7.48
CA LYS A 15 6.43 0.33 7.97
C LYS A 15 5.28 0.38 6.95
N GLU A 16 5.49 -0.23 5.78
CA GLU A 16 4.53 -0.18 4.67
C GLU A 16 3.17 -0.77 5.05
N GLN A 17 3.11 -1.72 5.98
CA GLN A 17 1.87 -2.29 6.49
C GLN A 17 0.92 -1.22 7.05
N GLU A 18 1.43 -0.11 7.59
CA GLU A 18 0.61 0.96 8.14
C GLU A 18 -0.14 1.72 7.03
N SER A 19 0.55 2.09 5.94
CA SER A 19 -0.09 2.75 4.80
C SER A 19 -1.00 1.81 4.01
N THR A 20 -0.61 0.54 3.88
CA THR A 20 -1.45 -0.45 3.18
C THR A 20 -2.71 -0.80 3.97
N PHE A 21 -2.69 -0.71 5.29
CA PHE A 21 -3.88 -0.79 6.13
C PHE A 21 -4.88 0.31 5.75
N LEU A 22 -4.44 1.56 5.63
CA LEU A 22 -5.32 2.68 5.31
C LEU A 22 -5.95 2.53 3.91
N VAL A 23 -5.17 2.11 2.91
CA VAL A 23 -5.74 1.87 1.58
C VAL A 23 -6.60 0.61 1.52
N GLY A 24 -6.36 -0.37 2.40
CA GLY A 24 -7.26 -1.51 2.62
C GLY A 24 -8.64 -1.07 3.11
N MET A 25 -8.67 -0.13 4.07
CA MET A 25 -9.92 0.50 4.50
C MET A 25 -10.61 1.22 3.34
N ALA A 26 -9.87 2.01 2.54
CA ALA A 26 -10.41 2.71 1.38
C ALA A 26 -11.04 1.72 0.38
N ALA A 27 -10.39 0.59 0.10
CA ALA A 27 -10.91 -0.45 -0.77
C ALA A 27 -12.22 -1.04 -0.25
N ALA A 28 -12.25 -1.44 1.03
CA ALA A 28 -13.43 -2.04 1.64
C ALA A 28 -14.62 -1.08 1.69
N LEU A 29 -14.36 0.20 1.99
CA LEU A 29 -15.41 1.24 2.07
C LEU A 29 -15.98 1.56 0.68
N SER A 30 -15.15 1.50 -0.38
CA SER A 30 -15.55 1.77 -1.77
C SER A 30 -16.22 0.57 -2.45
N SER A 31 -15.94 -0.65 -2.02
CA SER A 31 -16.48 -1.85 -2.64
C SER A 31 -17.99 -1.97 -2.46
N LYS A 32 -18.66 -2.26 -3.57
CA LYS A 32 -20.11 -2.56 -3.67
C LYS A 32 -20.36 -4.06 -3.76
N SER A 33 -19.41 -4.82 -4.32
CA SER A 33 -19.53 -6.28 -4.49
C SER A 33 -19.21 -7.05 -3.20
N GLY A 34 -18.52 -6.42 -2.24
CA GLY A 34 -17.97 -7.11 -1.07
C GLY A 34 -16.71 -7.92 -1.37
N LYS A 35 -16.09 -7.70 -2.54
CA LYS A 35 -14.84 -8.37 -2.94
C LYS A 35 -13.83 -7.35 -3.43
N VAL A 36 -12.63 -7.38 -2.84
CA VAL A 36 -11.52 -6.51 -3.23
C VAL A 36 -10.30 -7.34 -3.62
N GLY A 37 -9.45 -6.77 -4.47
CA GLY A 37 -8.26 -7.43 -5.00
C GLY A 37 -6.98 -6.84 -4.45
N PHE A 38 -5.94 -7.68 -4.38
CA PHE A 38 -4.55 -7.26 -4.23
C PHE A 38 -3.72 -7.93 -5.33
N ILE A 39 -2.93 -7.13 -6.05
CA ILE A 39 -1.96 -7.63 -7.03
C ILE A 39 -0.59 -7.07 -6.66
N GLY A 40 0.26 -7.93 -6.10
CA GLY A 40 1.63 -7.63 -5.77
C GLY A 40 2.59 -7.94 -6.91
N GLY A 41 3.79 -7.36 -6.86
CA GLY A 41 4.89 -7.66 -7.77
C GLY A 41 5.52 -9.04 -7.51
N MET A 42 6.84 -9.08 -7.39
CA MET A 42 7.57 -10.31 -7.10
C MET A 42 7.24 -10.82 -5.69
N GLU A 43 6.88 -12.11 -5.58
CA GLU A 43 6.69 -12.79 -4.30
C GLU A 43 7.92 -12.60 -3.40
N SER A 44 7.71 -12.00 -2.24
CA SER A 44 8.76 -11.75 -1.26
C SER A 44 8.14 -11.45 0.11
N PRO A 45 8.91 -11.57 1.22
CA PRO A 45 8.43 -11.17 2.53
C PRO A 45 7.94 -9.72 2.58
N LEU A 46 8.59 -8.81 1.85
CA LEU A 46 8.16 -7.41 1.74
C LEU A 46 6.79 -7.30 1.08
N MET A 47 6.53 -8.00 -0.03
CA MET A 47 5.20 -7.97 -0.67
C MET A 47 4.13 -8.63 0.20
N ARG A 48 4.48 -9.64 0.99
CA ARG A 48 3.58 -10.19 2.01
C ARG A 48 3.26 -9.17 3.11
N ARG A 49 4.21 -8.32 3.51
CA ARG A 49 3.95 -7.19 4.43
C ARG A 49 2.89 -6.25 3.85
N TYR A 50 3.02 -5.86 2.57
CA TYR A 50 2.03 -5.03 1.87
C TYR A 50 0.65 -5.69 1.86
N GLN A 51 0.60 -6.95 1.46
CA GLN A 51 -0.65 -7.73 1.42
C GLN A 51 -1.30 -7.81 2.81
N CYS A 52 -0.54 -8.20 3.83
CA CYS A 52 -1.07 -8.38 5.19
C CYS A 52 -1.59 -7.08 5.80
N GLY A 53 -0.90 -5.96 5.59
CA GLY A 53 -1.41 -4.65 6.00
C GLY A 53 -2.73 -4.31 5.32
N TYR A 54 -2.80 -4.52 4.00
CA TYR A 54 -4.02 -4.32 3.22
C TYR A 54 -5.18 -5.19 3.73
N GLU A 55 -4.97 -6.50 3.91
CA GLU A 55 -5.99 -7.42 4.41
C GLU A 55 -6.50 -7.00 5.80
N GLN A 56 -5.62 -6.58 6.70
CA GLN A 56 -5.99 -6.08 8.03
C GLN A 56 -6.88 -4.84 7.93
N GLY A 57 -6.53 -3.87 7.07
CA GLY A 57 -7.33 -2.68 6.86
C GLY A 57 -8.69 -2.96 6.25
N VAL A 58 -8.77 -3.89 5.29
CA VAL A 58 -10.05 -4.37 4.73
C VAL A 58 -10.93 -4.95 5.83
N LYS A 59 -10.39 -5.86 6.64
CA LYS A 59 -11.14 -6.54 7.71
C LYS A 59 -11.53 -5.59 8.83
N TYR A 60 -10.70 -4.61 9.15
CA TYR A 60 -11.01 -3.58 10.13
C TYR A 60 -12.20 -2.72 9.69
N ALA A 61 -12.22 -2.28 8.42
CA ALA A 61 -13.31 -1.43 7.91
C ALA A 61 -14.61 -2.20 7.68
N LYS A 62 -14.54 -3.40 7.10
CA LYS A 62 -15.70 -4.28 6.83
C LYS A 62 -15.27 -5.76 6.92
N PRO A 63 -15.49 -6.45 8.05
CA PRO A 63 -15.06 -7.84 8.25
C PRO A 63 -15.62 -8.84 7.21
N SER A 64 -16.77 -8.56 6.61
CA SER A 64 -17.41 -9.43 5.61
C SER A 64 -16.79 -9.34 4.21
N VAL A 65 -15.95 -8.33 3.93
CA VAL A 65 -15.34 -8.16 2.59
C VAL A 65 -14.29 -9.24 2.36
N GLU A 66 -14.38 -9.92 1.22
CA GLU A 66 -13.40 -10.91 0.76
C GLU A 66 -12.22 -10.23 0.09
N VAL A 67 -11.00 -10.70 0.37
CA VAL A 67 -9.77 -10.27 -0.32
C VAL A 67 -9.26 -11.39 -1.21
N ILE A 68 -9.04 -11.08 -2.48
CA ILE A 68 -8.40 -11.97 -3.45
C ILE A 68 -7.01 -11.42 -3.73
N ALA A 69 -5.97 -12.12 -3.24
CA ALA A 69 -4.59 -11.65 -3.33
C ALA A 69 -3.75 -12.57 -4.22
N GLU A 70 -3.00 -11.98 -5.15
CA GLU A 70 -2.13 -12.68 -6.10
C GLU A 70 -0.84 -11.88 -6.32
N MET A 71 0.26 -12.60 -6.63
CA MET A 71 1.52 -12.00 -7.02
C MET A 71 1.75 -12.20 -8.51
N THR A 72 2.41 -11.27 -9.18
CA THR A 72 2.65 -11.32 -10.62
C THR A 72 3.76 -12.28 -11.02
N GLY A 73 4.57 -12.73 -10.06
CA GLY A 73 5.62 -13.73 -10.30
C GLY A 73 6.60 -13.87 -9.14
N THR A 74 7.62 -14.68 -9.34
CA THR A 74 8.66 -15.02 -8.35
C THR A 74 10.05 -14.50 -8.73
N THR A 75 10.16 -13.80 -9.86
CA THR A 75 11.41 -13.23 -10.37
C THR A 75 11.30 -11.72 -10.54
N PRO A 76 12.40 -10.97 -10.67
CA PRO A 76 12.37 -9.52 -10.89
C PRO A 76 11.55 -9.05 -12.11
N ALA A 77 11.35 -9.90 -13.11
CA ALA A 77 10.48 -9.62 -14.27
C ALA A 77 9.03 -9.27 -13.85
N ALA A 78 8.58 -9.76 -12.70
CA ALA A 78 7.27 -9.46 -12.12
C ALA A 78 7.01 -7.96 -11.90
N TRP A 79 8.04 -7.13 -11.86
CA TRP A 79 7.92 -5.68 -11.71
C TRP A 79 7.71 -4.92 -13.03
N SER A 80 7.86 -5.59 -14.19
CA SER A 80 7.92 -4.95 -15.50
C SER A 80 7.12 -5.70 -16.58
N ASP A 81 6.01 -6.37 -16.18
CA ASP A 81 5.10 -7.09 -17.08
C ASP A 81 3.66 -6.57 -16.99
N PRO A 82 3.31 -5.43 -17.65
CA PRO A 82 1.95 -4.91 -17.66
C PRO A 82 0.92 -5.90 -18.19
N ALA A 83 1.31 -6.79 -19.13
CA ALA A 83 0.40 -7.79 -19.67
C ALA A 83 0.00 -8.83 -18.60
N ALA A 84 0.93 -9.25 -17.74
CA ALA A 84 0.59 -10.09 -16.59
C ALA A 84 -0.33 -9.36 -15.61
N GLY A 85 -0.07 -8.07 -15.34
CA GLY A 85 -0.94 -7.23 -14.53
C GLY A 85 -2.37 -7.19 -15.06
N THR A 86 -2.52 -6.94 -16.35
CA THR A 86 -3.84 -6.95 -17.04
C THR A 86 -4.55 -8.30 -16.89
N ARG A 87 -3.85 -9.42 -17.15
CA ARG A 87 -4.46 -10.76 -17.04
C ARG A 87 -4.96 -11.07 -15.64
N LEU A 88 -4.17 -10.77 -14.61
CA LEU A 88 -4.55 -11.00 -13.21
C LEU A 88 -5.72 -10.11 -12.80
N ALA A 89 -5.72 -8.83 -13.17
CA ALA A 89 -6.82 -7.92 -12.88
C ALA A 89 -8.13 -8.41 -13.50
N LEU A 90 -8.11 -8.79 -14.78
CA LEU A 90 -9.29 -9.33 -15.48
C LEU A 90 -9.80 -10.62 -14.82
N ALA A 91 -8.90 -11.51 -14.39
CA ALA A 91 -9.27 -12.73 -13.67
C ALA A 91 -9.94 -12.43 -12.33
N GLN A 92 -9.41 -11.44 -11.58
CA GLN A 92 -10.03 -11.00 -10.31
C GLN A 92 -11.38 -10.34 -10.53
N PHE A 93 -11.53 -9.50 -11.56
CA PHE A 93 -12.83 -8.90 -11.92
C PHE A 93 -13.87 -9.94 -12.33
N ALA A 94 -13.47 -11.00 -13.04
CA ALA A 94 -14.36 -12.12 -13.37
C ALA A 94 -14.83 -12.88 -12.12
N ARG A 95 -14.07 -12.85 -11.01
CA ARG A 95 -14.44 -13.42 -9.70
C ARG A 95 -15.27 -12.44 -8.84
N GLY A 96 -15.60 -11.27 -9.37
CA GLY A 96 -16.46 -10.29 -8.74
C GLY A 96 -15.73 -9.17 -7.98
N VAL A 97 -14.40 -9.07 -8.08
CA VAL A 97 -13.65 -7.92 -7.53
C VAL A 97 -14.11 -6.64 -8.22
N ASP A 98 -14.33 -5.58 -7.46
CA ASP A 98 -14.69 -4.26 -7.98
C ASP A 98 -13.73 -3.13 -7.59
N VAL A 99 -12.82 -3.40 -6.65
CA VAL A 99 -11.70 -2.52 -6.27
C VAL A 99 -10.43 -3.34 -6.18
N VAL A 100 -9.37 -2.96 -6.89
CA VAL A 100 -8.08 -3.66 -6.87
C VAL A 100 -6.95 -2.72 -6.40
N TYR A 101 -6.16 -3.16 -5.42
CA TYR A 101 -4.91 -2.49 -5.05
C TYR A 101 -3.74 -3.15 -5.77
N THR A 102 -2.91 -2.35 -6.44
CA THR A 102 -1.70 -2.83 -7.10
C THR A 102 -0.42 -2.26 -6.47
N ALA A 103 0.47 -3.16 -6.04
CA ALA A 103 1.81 -2.88 -5.56
C ALA A 103 2.84 -3.65 -6.41
N ALA A 104 2.87 -3.39 -7.72
CA ALA A 104 3.58 -4.21 -8.70
C ALA A 104 4.49 -3.41 -9.67
N GLY A 105 4.90 -2.20 -9.29
CA GLY A 105 5.76 -1.37 -10.14
C GLY A 105 5.12 -1.08 -11.51
N ALA A 106 5.89 -1.22 -12.61
CA ALA A 106 5.38 -0.98 -13.96
C ALA A 106 4.28 -1.99 -14.38
N THR A 107 4.27 -3.19 -13.82
CA THR A 107 3.19 -4.18 -14.00
C THR A 107 1.83 -3.64 -13.54
N GLY A 108 1.82 -2.75 -12.53
CA GLY A 108 0.62 -2.09 -12.03
C GLY A 108 -0.09 -1.20 -13.06
N VAL A 109 0.61 -0.73 -14.09
CA VAL A 109 0.00 0.04 -15.19
C VAL A 109 -1.06 -0.79 -15.91
N GLY A 110 -0.77 -2.07 -16.17
CA GLY A 110 -1.72 -2.99 -16.78
C GLY A 110 -2.93 -3.27 -15.89
N VAL A 111 -2.75 -3.33 -14.57
CA VAL A 111 -3.85 -3.51 -13.60
C VAL A 111 -4.80 -2.30 -13.64
N ILE A 112 -4.25 -1.10 -13.62
CA ILE A 112 -5.04 0.14 -13.63
C ILE A 112 -5.77 0.30 -14.97
N GLN A 113 -5.10 0.01 -16.09
CA GLN A 113 -5.72 0.05 -17.40
C GLN A 113 -6.90 -0.93 -17.50
N ALA A 114 -6.73 -2.16 -17.00
CA ALA A 114 -7.82 -3.14 -16.96
C ALA A 114 -9.00 -2.69 -16.08
N ALA A 115 -8.71 -2.05 -14.93
CA ALA A 115 -9.75 -1.50 -14.07
C ALA A 115 -10.54 -0.40 -14.79
N LYS A 116 -9.86 0.51 -15.46
CA LYS A 116 -10.47 1.57 -16.28
C LYS A 116 -11.39 1.00 -17.35
N GLU A 117 -10.90 0.06 -18.17
CA GLU A 117 -11.65 -0.55 -19.26
C GLU A 117 -12.89 -1.31 -18.79
N LYS A 118 -12.86 -1.85 -17.57
CA LYS A 118 -13.97 -2.59 -16.96
C LYS A 118 -14.87 -1.72 -16.07
N GLY A 119 -14.63 -0.41 -15.98
CA GLY A 119 -15.37 0.47 -15.07
C GLY A 119 -15.24 0.06 -13.60
N LYS A 120 -14.07 -0.47 -13.22
CA LYS A 120 -13.71 -0.87 -11.85
C LYS A 120 -12.81 0.18 -11.22
N LEU A 121 -12.64 0.09 -9.91
CA LEU A 121 -11.80 1.00 -9.15
C LEU A 121 -10.42 0.39 -8.89
N ALA A 122 -9.41 1.25 -8.81
CA ALA A 122 -8.05 0.85 -8.50
C ALA A 122 -7.44 1.69 -7.37
N ILE A 123 -6.44 1.12 -6.71
CA ILE A 123 -5.56 1.81 -5.78
C ILE A 123 -4.13 1.60 -6.26
N GLY A 124 -3.37 2.69 -6.36
CA GLY A 124 -1.98 2.68 -6.82
C GLY A 124 -0.97 2.66 -5.68
N SER A 125 0.31 2.49 -6.03
CA SER A 125 1.43 2.62 -5.09
C SER A 125 2.28 3.87 -5.30
N THR A 126 2.08 4.62 -6.37
CA THR A 126 2.83 5.87 -6.69
C THR A 126 2.17 6.73 -7.76
N ASN A 127 0.98 6.39 -8.22
CA ASN A 127 0.35 7.00 -9.40
C ASN A 127 -0.34 8.32 -9.06
N LYS A 128 0.44 9.37 -8.84
CA LYS A 128 -0.11 10.72 -8.67
C LYS A 128 -0.75 11.20 -9.99
N GLY A 129 -2.01 11.52 -9.94
CA GLY A 129 -2.69 12.26 -11.00
C GLY A 129 -3.16 11.47 -12.23
N ALA A 130 -3.07 10.14 -12.24
CA ALA A 130 -3.22 9.36 -13.47
C ALA A 130 -4.59 8.77 -13.69
N ASP A 131 -5.65 9.15 -13.28
CA ASP A 131 -7.03 8.73 -13.67
C ASP A 131 -8.06 8.99 -12.55
N PRO A 132 -8.67 10.18 -12.55
CA PRO A 132 -9.55 10.60 -11.47
C PRO A 132 -10.86 9.81 -11.37
N ASP A 133 -11.20 9.01 -12.38
CA ASP A 133 -12.41 8.20 -12.42
C ASP A 133 -12.17 6.76 -12.00
N THR A 134 -10.91 6.33 -11.97
CA THR A 134 -10.52 4.94 -11.70
C THR A 134 -9.73 4.82 -10.41
N ILE A 135 -8.79 5.73 -10.13
CA ILE A 135 -7.89 5.64 -8.98
C ILE A 135 -8.51 6.34 -7.77
N ILE A 136 -8.84 5.56 -6.74
CA ILE A 136 -9.42 6.08 -5.49
C ILE A 136 -8.35 6.83 -4.69
N THR A 137 -7.19 6.21 -4.53
CA THR A 137 -6.06 6.68 -3.72
C THR A 137 -4.79 5.92 -4.09
N SER A 138 -3.68 6.28 -3.47
CA SER A 138 -2.41 5.56 -3.56
C SER A 138 -1.72 5.49 -2.21
N THR A 139 -0.89 4.47 -1.99
CA THR A 139 0.08 4.48 -0.90
C THR A 139 1.23 5.43 -1.23
N VAL A 140 1.74 6.09 -0.22
CA VAL A 140 2.91 6.98 -0.33
C VAL A 140 4.05 6.42 0.50
N LYS A 141 5.26 6.46 -0.07
CA LYS A 141 6.51 6.15 0.60
C LYS A 141 7.47 7.32 0.40
N ARG A 142 7.72 8.06 1.48
CA ARG A 142 8.49 9.31 1.48
C ARG A 142 9.99 9.03 1.59
N VAL A 143 10.55 8.38 0.57
CA VAL A 143 11.99 8.14 0.48
C VAL A 143 12.76 9.48 0.47
N ASP A 144 12.20 10.49 -0.17
CA ASP A 144 12.71 11.86 -0.17
C ASP A 144 12.86 12.42 1.25
N ALA A 145 11.83 12.28 2.09
CA ALA A 145 11.86 12.72 3.48
C ALA A 145 12.91 11.94 4.31
N ALA A 146 13.01 10.63 4.13
CA ALA A 146 13.98 9.79 4.83
C ALA A 146 15.43 10.18 4.48
N VAL A 147 15.71 10.45 3.20
CA VAL A 147 17.01 10.93 2.75
C VAL A 147 17.31 12.31 3.33
N PHE A 148 16.36 13.25 3.22
CA PHE A 148 16.52 14.60 3.75
C PHE A 148 16.80 14.59 5.26
N GLN A 149 16.03 13.82 6.04
CA GLN A 149 16.24 13.69 7.50
C GLN A 149 17.61 13.08 7.84
N SER A 150 18.12 12.18 7.00
CA SER A 150 19.46 11.64 7.17
C SER A 150 20.53 12.75 7.04
N PHE A 151 20.43 13.61 6.03
CA PHE A 151 21.33 14.78 5.88
C PHE A 151 21.18 15.76 7.04
N VAL A 152 19.95 16.11 7.44
CA VAL A 152 19.71 17.00 8.57
C VAL A 152 20.37 16.45 9.84
N SER A 153 20.29 15.14 10.08
CA SER A 153 20.93 14.51 11.24
C SER A 153 22.44 14.59 11.23
N VAL A 154 23.09 14.60 10.04
CA VAL A 154 24.53 14.82 9.92
C VAL A 154 24.89 16.26 10.28
N VAL A 155 24.17 17.24 9.72
CA VAL A 155 24.42 18.67 10.00
C VAL A 155 24.23 19.01 11.48
N GLN A 156 23.29 18.32 12.14
CA GLN A 156 23.03 18.50 13.58
C GLN A 156 23.94 17.66 14.48
N GLU A 157 24.93 16.95 13.94
CA GLU A 157 25.83 16.04 14.67
C GLU A 157 25.08 14.91 15.44
N LYS A 158 23.87 14.55 14.95
CA LYS A 158 23.00 13.51 15.55
C LYS A 158 22.93 12.24 14.70
N TRP A 159 23.73 12.16 13.64
CA TRP A 159 23.72 10.99 12.76
C TRP A 159 24.20 9.75 13.52
N LYS A 160 23.48 8.65 13.31
CA LYS A 160 23.85 7.33 13.84
C LYS A 160 23.72 6.31 12.74
N SER A 161 24.61 5.32 12.71
CA SER A 161 24.47 4.11 11.90
C SER A 161 23.42 3.16 12.48
N GLY A 162 23.13 2.08 11.76
CA GLY A 162 22.23 1.03 12.19
C GLY A 162 20.84 1.11 11.55
N GLU A 163 19.90 0.38 12.10
CA GLU A 163 18.55 0.24 11.58
C GLU A 163 17.61 1.28 12.18
N PHE A 164 16.88 1.97 11.30
CA PHE A 164 15.84 2.94 11.66
C PHE A 164 14.54 2.55 10.97
N GLN A 165 13.52 2.28 11.76
CA GLN A 165 12.17 2.02 11.26
C GLN A 165 11.37 3.32 11.29
N VAL A 166 10.70 3.61 10.16
CA VAL A 166 9.89 4.82 9.98
C VAL A 166 8.52 4.46 9.39
N GLY A 167 7.48 5.06 9.93
CA GLY A 167 6.10 4.77 9.56
C GLY A 167 5.23 6.01 9.41
N LEU A 168 3.95 5.88 9.75
CA LEU A 168 2.98 6.99 9.76
C LEU A 168 3.39 8.07 10.77
N ALA A 169 3.90 7.69 11.94
CA ALA A 169 4.29 8.63 12.98
C ALA A 169 5.41 9.57 12.54
N GLU A 170 6.34 9.10 11.72
CA GLU A 170 7.43 9.87 11.15
C GLU A 170 7.04 10.54 9.80
N GLY A 171 5.80 10.38 9.34
CA GLY A 171 5.36 10.87 8.03
C GLY A 171 6.09 10.22 6.86
N ALA A 172 6.68 9.03 7.07
CA ALA A 172 7.50 8.34 6.09
C ALA A 172 6.68 7.43 5.14
N VAL A 173 5.51 7.01 5.58
CA VAL A 173 4.50 6.34 4.75
C VAL A 173 3.16 7.04 4.97
N ASP A 174 2.27 6.96 3.99
CA ASP A 174 0.92 7.52 4.09
C ASP A 174 0.01 6.91 3.03
N TRP A 175 -1.25 7.31 3.04
CA TRP A 175 -2.20 7.23 1.93
C TRP A 175 -2.46 8.64 1.41
N THR A 176 -2.83 8.78 0.14
CA THR A 176 -3.11 10.10 -0.40
C THR A 176 -4.44 10.15 -1.14
N PRO A 177 -5.45 10.79 -0.57
CA PRO A 177 -6.57 11.30 -1.34
C PRO A 177 -6.10 12.55 -2.08
N GLU A 178 -5.95 12.45 -3.38
CA GLU A 178 -5.63 13.58 -4.23
C GLU A 178 -6.88 14.44 -4.47
N ASP A 179 -6.70 15.73 -4.74
CA ASP A 179 -7.84 16.64 -4.98
C ASP A 179 -8.72 16.19 -6.15
N TYR A 180 -8.15 15.54 -7.14
CA TYR A 180 -8.86 15.06 -8.33
C TYR A 180 -9.75 13.82 -8.09
N ASN A 181 -9.51 13.04 -7.04
CA ASN A 181 -10.32 11.85 -6.73
C ASN A 181 -11.30 12.03 -5.57
N LYS A 182 -11.49 13.27 -5.11
CA LYS A 182 -12.47 13.60 -4.05
C LYS A 182 -13.89 13.10 -4.34
N LYS A 183 -14.25 12.92 -5.63
CA LYS A 183 -15.54 12.36 -6.00
C LYS A 183 -15.66 10.84 -5.73
N LEU A 184 -14.55 10.13 -5.61
CA LEU A 184 -14.50 8.69 -5.32
C LEU A 184 -14.39 8.39 -3.83
N ILE A 185 -13.95 9.36 -3.02
CA ILE A 185 -13.84 9.25 -1.56
C ILE A 185 -14.79 10.25 -0.91
N SER A 186 -15.83 9.74 -0.27
CA SER A 186 -16.74 10.61 0.49
C SER A 186 -16.03 11.20 1.71
N ARG A 187 -16.55 12.33 2.22
CA ARG A 187 -16.04 12.93 3.45
C ARG A 187 -16.09 11.95 4.64
N GLU A 188 -17.14 11.15 4.71
CA GLU A 188 -17.26 10.12 5.75
C GLU A 188 -16.16 9.04 5.66
N MET A 189 -15.88 8.56 4.45
CA MET A 189 -14.78 7.61 4.22
C MET A 189 -13.45 8.22 4.62
N TRP A 190 -13.21 9.46 4.18
CA TRP A 190 -11.98 10.19 4.50
C TRP A 190 -11.78 10.31 6.02
N THR A 191 -12.82 10.76 6.75
CA THR A 191 -12.76 10.88 8.21
C THR A 191 -12.45 9.55 8.89
N LYS A 192 -13.13 8.47 8.49
CA LYS A 192 -12.87 7.13 9.07
C LYS A 192 -11.42 6.66 8.87
N ILE A 193 -10.83 6.93 7.70
CA ILE A 193 -9.47 6.53 7.40
C ILE A 193 -8.46 7.40 8.15
N ASP A 194 -8.73 8.71 8.25
CA ASP A 194 -7.85 9.64 8.96
C ASP A 194 -7.89 9.42 10.47
N ASP A 195 -9.07 9.13 11.05
CA ASP A 195 -9.21 8.71 12.46
C ASP A 195 -8.39 7.43 12.73
N ALA A 196 -8.50 6.43 11.84
CA ALA A 196 -7.71 5.20 11.96
C ALA A 196 -6.21 5.46 11.83
N LYS A 197 -5.77 6.39 10.98
CA LYS A 197 -4.39 6.84 10.91
C LYS A 197 -3.92 7.40 12.26
N GLY A 198 -4.70 8.26 12.89
CA GLY A 198 -4.43 8.78 14.24
C GLY A 198 -4.34 7.68 15.29
N ASP A 199 -5.24 6.70 15.22
CA ASP A 199 -5.26 5.55 16.12
C ASP A 199 -4.05 4.60 15.91
N ILE A 200 -3.55 4.44 14.69
CA ILE A 200 -2.31 3.70 14.42
C ILE A 200 -1.11 4.46 14.97
N ILE A 201 -1.00 5.76 14.73
CA ILE A 201 0.09 6.61 15.23
C ILE A 201 0.16 6.59 16.77
N SER A 202 -0.99 6.61 17.43
CA SER A 202 -1.07 6.55 18.90
C SER A 202 -0.87 5.14 19.47
N GLY A 203 -0.79 4.11 18.62
CA GLY A 203 -0.67 2.69 19.03
C GLY A 203 -1.98 2.05 19.49
N LYS A 204 -3.12 2.72 19.36
CA LYS A 204 -4.45 2.19 19.70
C LYS A 204 -4.88 1.10 18.71
N ILE A 205 -4.51 1.23 17.45
CA ILE A 205 -4.65 0.18 16.42
C ILE A 205 -3.27 -0.41 16.15
N PRO A 206 -2.95 -1.62 16.64
CA PRO A 206 -1.70 -2.29 16.32
C PRO A 206 -1.82 -2.95 14.93
N VAL A 207 -1.12 -2.42 13.93
CA VAL A 207 -1.02 -3.07 12.63
C VAL A 207 0.08 -4.12 12.68
N HIS A 208 -0.31 -5.38 12.52
CA HIS A 208 0.64 -6.49 12.55
C HIS A 208 1.61 -6.43 11.36
N ASP A 209 2.90 -6.54 11.65
CA ASP A 209 3.95 -6.63 10.63
C ASP A 209 4.25 -8.10 10.31
N TYR A 210 4.02 -8.48 9.05
CA TYR A 210 4.34 -9.82 8.54
C TYR A 210 5.79 -10.25 8.83
N LEU A 211 6.75 -9.31 8.75
CA LEU A 211 8.17 -9.62 8.92
C LEU A 211 8.53 -10.07 10.35
N THR A 212 7.65 -9.86 11.33
CA THR A 212 7.89 -10.30 12.71
C THR A 212 7.55 -11.77 12.93
N THR A 213 6.63 -12.33 12.16
CA THR A 213 6.12 -13.71 12.40
C THR A 213 6.07 -14.57 11.14
N ASN A 214 6.37 -14.01 9.96
CA ASN A 214 6.18 -14.62 8.63
C ASN A 214 4.74 -15.15 8.42
N SER A 215 3.75 -14.48 9.01
CA SER A 215 2.34 -14.82 8.88
C SER A 215 1.46 -13.57 8.90
N CYS A 216 0.33 -13.62 8.21
CA CYS A 216 -0.71 -12.60 8.33
C CYS A 216 -1.60 -12.94 9.53
N LYS A 217 -1.74 -12.01 10.49
CA LYS A 217 -2.83 -12.06 11.46
C LYS A 217 -4.08 -11.50 10.76
N ARG A 218 -5.09 -12.30 10.66
CA ARG A 218 -6.40 -11.93 10.10
C ARG A 218 -7.36 -11.50 11.19
#